data_1f44f9853e8d4437823938750dc7f679
#
_entry.id   1f44f9853e8d4437823938750dc7f679
#
_cell.length_a   1.000
_cell.length_b   1.000
_cell.length_c   1.000
_cell.angle_alpha   90.00
_cell.angle_beta   90.00
_cell.angle_gamma   90.00
#
_symmetry.space_group_name_H-M   'P 1'
#
loop_
_entity.id
_entity.type
_entity.pdbx_description
1 polymer ?
#
loop_
_entity_poly.entity_id
_entity_poly.type
_entity_poly.pdbx_seq_one_letter_code
_entity_poly.pdbx_strand_id
1 'polypeptide(L)'
;MPARESIIWNVNLSIEKREALSRYEPATGKWSAWRAPGDEPRVYAVYVDETDKVWVSEWTAQAMLRFDPKTEKFEAFRSSTGRPNVRQIHGRKGEVWTPESATDKIVVYRY
;
A
#
# COMPACT_ATOMS: atom_id res chain seq x y z
N MET A 1 -3.50 -12.83 -19.44
CA MET A 1 -3.20 -12.23 -18.13
C MET A 1 -1.77 -12.57 -17.76
N PRO A 2 -0.93 -11.58 -17.43
CA PRO A 2 0.38 -11.89 -16.88
C PRO A 2 0.24 -12.59 -15.54
N ALA A 3 1.19 -13.46 -15.23
CA ALA A 3 1.24 -14.09 -13.93
C ALA A 3 1.45 -13.01 -12.86
N ARG A 4 0.97 -13.27 -11.66
CA ARG A 4 1.06 -12.33 -10.54
C ARG A 4 2.50 -11.85 -10.30
N GLU A 5 3.46 -12.78 -10.42
CA GLU A 5 4.86 -12.52 -10.17
C GLU A 5 5.49 -11.57 -11.20
N SER A 6 4.84 -11.39 -12.36
CA SER A 6 5.36 -10.52 -13.40
C SER A 6 4.86 -9.07 -13.28
N ILE A 7 4.05 -8.78 -12.27
CA ILE A 7 3.56 -7.42 -12.01
C ILE A 7 4.38 -6.82 -10.88
N ILE A 8 4.90 -5.63 -11.11
CA ILE A 8 5.68 -4.91 -10.11
C ILE A 8 4.85 -3.74 -9.58
N TRP A 9 4.63 -3.75 -8.28
CA TRP A 9 3.94 -2.67 -7.59
C TRP A 9 4.95 -1.82 -6.84
N ASN A 10 4.75 -0.52 -6.86
CA ASN A 10 5.67 0.40 -6.23
C ASN A 10 4.93 1.61 -5.69
N VAL A 11 5.45 2.20 -4.63
CA VAL A 11 4.99 3.50 -4.20
C VAL A 11 5.73 4.55 -5.03
N ASN A 12 5.13 5.72 -5.17
CA ASN A 12 5.61 6.71 -6.09
C ASN A 12 7.10 7.03 -5.89
N LEU A 13 7.84 7.00 -6.98
CA LEU A 13 9.27 7.25 -7.01
C LEU A 13 9.62 8.71 -7.25
N SER A 14 8.63 9.58 -7.41
CA SER A 14 8.90 11.00 -7.55
C SER A 14 9.59 11.50 -6.27
N ILE A 15 10.69 12.19 -6.44
CA ILE A 15 11.47 12.70 -5.33
C ILE A 15 10.66 13.69 -4.50
N GLU A 16 9.75 14.40 -5.14
CA GLU A 16 9.01 15.49 -4.51
C GLU A 16 7.70 15.06 -3.88
N LYS A 17 7.02 14.04 -4.44
CA LYS A 17 5.66 13.70 -4.04
C LYS A 17 5.43 12.18 -4.06
N ARG A 18 5.33 11.58 -2.90
CA ARG A 18 5.01 10.16 -2.77
C ARG A 18 3.49 9.97 -2.67
N GLU A 19 2.76 10.42 -3.69
CA GLU A 19 1.30 10.48 -3.63
C GLU A 19 0.60 9.31 -4.29
N ALA A 20 1.32 8.46 -5.03
CA ALA A 20 0.69 7.47 -5.88
C ALA A 20 1.21 6.06 -5.66
N LEU A 21 0.34 5.10 -5.92
CA LEU A 21 0.68 3.71 -6.11
C LEU A 21 0.87 3.48 -7.61
N SER A 22 1.97 2.85 -8.00
CA SER A 22 2.31 2.60 -9.40
C SER A 22 2.38 1.12 -9.68
N ARG A 23 2.02 0.75 -10.89
CA ARG A 23 2.12 -0.62 -11.38
C ARG A 23 2.90 -0.65 -12.70
N TYR A 24 3.85 -1.56 -12.79
CA TYR A 24 4.59 -1.81 -14.02
C TYR A 24 4.33 -3.23 -14.48
N GLU A 25 4.00 -3.39 -15.76
CA GLU A 25 3.80 -4.68 -16.40
C GLU A 25 4.99 -4.95 -17.33
N PRO A 26 5.97 -5.78 -16.90
CA PRO A 26 7.15 -6.03 -17.74
C PRO A 26 6.84 -6.64 -19.10
N ALA A 27 5.80 -7.45 -19.18
CA ALA A 27 5.42 -8.11 -20.44
C ALA A 27 5.03 -7.12 -21.53
N THR A 28 4.48 -5.94 -21.16
CA THR A 28 4.00 -4.96 -22.12
C THR A 28 4.76 -3.63 -22.04
N GLY A 29 5.56 -3.44 -20.99
CA GLY A 29 6.20 -2.16 -20.71
C GLY A 29 5.24 -1.08 -20.24
N LYS A 30 4.02 -1.45 -19.88
CA LYS A 30 2.99 -0.48 -19.51
C LYS A 30 3.11 -0.06 -18.05
N TRP A 31 3.04 1.24 -17.81
CA TRP A 31 2.95 1.84 -16.48
C TRP A 31 1.53 2.31 -16.21
N SER A 32 1.09 2.16 -14.98
CA SER A 32 -0.17 2.72 -14.48
C SER A 32 0.07 3.31 -13.11
N ALA A 33 -0.69 4.32 -12.75
CA ALA A 33 -0.55 4.94 -11.43
C ALA A 33 -1.91 5.42 -10.94
N TRP A 34 -2.11 5.34 -9.63
CA TRP A 34 -3.33 5.80 -8.98
C TRP A 34 -2.93 6.65 -7.78
N ARG A 35 -3.44 7.87 -7.75
CA ARG A 35 -3.19 8.75 -6.62
C ARG A 35 -3.92 8.23 -5.38
N ALA A 36 -3.22 8.16 -4.27
CA ALA A 36 -3.83 7.78 -3.00
C ALA A 36 -4.83 8.85 -2.55
N PRO A 37 -5.91 8.45 -1.84
CA PRO A 37 -6.90 9.42 -1.37
C PRO A 37 -6.32 10.35 -0.31
N GLY A 38 -6.95 11.50 -0.16
CA GLY A 38 -6.58 12.47 0.86
C GLY A 38 -5.89 13.69 0.30
N ASP A 39 -5.59 14.62 1.20
CA ASP A 39 -4.90 15.84 0.87
C ASP A 39 -3.40 15.62 1.10
N GLU A 40 -2.62 15.79 0.05
CA GLU A 40 -1.16 15.55 0.06
C GLU A 40 -0.77 14.20 0.68
N PRO A 41 -1.28 13.08 0.16
CA PRO A 41 -0.95 11.77 0.72
C PRO A 41 0.54 11.44 0.54
N ARG A 42 1.08 10.65 1.46
CA ARG A 42 2.47 10.20 1.40
C ARG A 42 2.51 8.69 1.62
N VAL A 43 2.63 7.95 0.53
CA VAL A 43 2.71 6.49 0.60
C VAL A 43 4.15 6.06 0.83
N TYR A 44 4.36 5.04 1.64
CA TYR A 44 5.69 4.63 2.07
C TYR A 44 5.99 3.17 1.75
N ALA A 45 5.19 2.24 2.24
CA ALA A 45 5.41 0.81 2.06
C ALA A 45 4.31 0.20 1.21
N VAL A 46 4.61 -0.91 0.55
CA VAL A 46 3.66 -1.62 -0.31
C VAL A 46 3.77 -3.12 -0.07
N TYR A 47 2.63 -3.80 -0.08
CA TYR A 47 2.56 -5.26 0.06
C TYR A 47 1.35 -5.77 -0.73
N VAL A 48 1.54 -6.85 -1.48
CA VAL A 48 0.46 -7.47 -2.25
C VAL A 48 0.05 -8.76 -1.55
N ASP A 49 -1.22 -8.87 -1.17
CA ASP A 49 -1.71 -10.05 -0.47
C ASP A 49 -2.10 -11.17 -1.45
N GLU A 50 -2.46 -12.33 -0.91
CA GLU A 50 -2.77 -13.51 -1.74
C GLU A 50 -4.06 -13.35 -2.55
N THR A 51 -4.88 -12.34 -2.25
CA THR A 51 -6.09 -12.03 -3.02
C THR A 51 -5.84 -10.94 -4.07
N ASP A 52 -4.58 -10.58 -4.29
CA ASP A 52 -4.14 -9.54 -5.22
C ASP A 52 -4.64 -8.14 -4.85
N LYS A 53 -4.97 -7.91 -3.59
CA LYS A 53 -5.16 -6.56 -3.08
C LYS A 53 -3.80 -5.97 -2.71
N VAL A 54 -3.66 -4.68 -2.91
CA VAL A 54 -2.39 -3.99 -2.67
C VAL A 54 -2.53 -3.09 -1.45
N TRP A 55 -1.72 -3.36 -0.44
CA TRP A 55 -1.72 -2.60 0.81
C TRP A 55 -0.59 -1.59 0.78
N VAL A 56 -0.88 -0.37 1.17
CA VAL A 56 0.15 0.67 1.30
C VAL A 56 -0.03 1.40 2.62
N SER A 57 1.08 1.82 3.20
CA SER A 57 1.03 2.71 4.35
C SER A 57 1.02 4.15 3.86
N GLU A 58 0.15 4.95 4.47
CA GLU A 58 -0.03 6.36 4.09
C GLU A 58 0.23 7.22 5.33
N TRP A 59 1.27 8.04 5.27
CA TRP A 59 1.80 8.71 6.46
C TRP A 59 1.15 10.05 6.77
N THR A 60 0.54 10.71 5.81
CA THR A 60 -0.13 11.99 6.08
C THR A 60 -1.34 11.78 6.98
N ALA A 61 -2.20 10.83 6.63
CA ALA A 61 -3.38 10.52 7.43
C ALA A 61 -3.11 9.43 8.47
N GLN A 62 -1.90 8.84 8.46
CA GLN A 62 -1.53 7.73 9.33
C GLN A 62 -2.50 6.58 9.21
N ALA A 63 -2.67 6.11 7.99
CA ALA A 63 -3.62 5.07 7.64
C ALA A 63 -2.95 3.95 6.86
N MET A 64 -3.57 2.78 6.89
CA MET A 64 -3.29 1.73 5.92
C MET A 64 -4.35 1.82 4.83
N LEU A 65 -3.91 1.75 3.59
CA LEU A 65 -4.80 1.74 2.43
C LEU A 65 -4.77 0.37 1.79
N ARG A 66 -5.94 -0.12 1.37
CA ARG A 66 -6.04 -1.34 0.58
C ARG A 66 -6.61 -0.98 -0.78
N PHE A 67 -5.86 -1.26 -1.83
CA PHE A 67 -6.24 -0.96 -3.21
C PHE A 67 -6.69 -2.23 -3.92
N ASP A 68 -7.86 -2.17 -4.56
CA ASP A 68 -8.36 -3.25 -5.39
C ASP A 68 -8.07 -2.94 -6.87
N PRO A 69 -7.17 -3.67 -7.52
CA PRO A 69 -6.87 -3.41 -8.93
C PRO A 69 -8.05 -3.61 -9.88
N LYS A 70 -9.04 -4.40 -9.49
CA LYS A 70 -10.21 -4.65 -10.34
C LYS A 70 -11.17 -3.47 -10.37
N THR A 71 -11.39 -2.86 -9.23
CA THR A 71 -12.29 -1.71 -9.10
C THR A 71 -11.56 -0.39 -9.15
N GLU A 72 -10.24 -0.44 -8.97
CA GLU A 72 -9.36 0.73 -8.91
C GLU A 72 -9.76 1.69 -7.78
N LYS A 73 -10.17 1.11 -6.65
CA LYS A 73 -10.59 1.89 -5.49
C LYS A 73 -9.73 1.57 -4.28
N PHE A 74 -9.53 2.60 -3.46
CA PHE A 74 -8.83 2.49 -2.18
C PHE A 74 -9.83 2.42 -1.04
N GLU A 75 -9.48 1.61 -0.04
CA GLU A 75 -10.18 1.55 1.23
C GLU A 75 -9.20 1.95 2.32
N ALA A 76 -9.59 2.84 3.23
CA ALA A 76 -8.68 3.38 4.23
C ALA A 76 -9.01 2.84 5.62
N PHE A 77 -7.96 2.45 6.35
CA PHE A 77 -8.05 2.01 7.74
C PHE A 77 -7.16 2.92 8.56
N ARG A 78 -7.76 3.87 9.28
CA ARG A 78 -7.00 4.81 10.09
C ARG A 78 -6.46 4.13 11.34
N SER A 79 -5.25 4.53 11.74
CA SER A 79 -4.66 4.01 12.96
C SER A 79 -5.43 4.47 14.19
N SER A 80 -5.60 3.55 15.14
CA SER A 80 -6.16 3.88 16.45
C SER A 80 -5.09 4.32 17.43
N THR A 81 -3.81 4.29 17.04
CA THR A 81 -2.68 4.54 17.94
C THR A 81 -2.02 5.90 17.75
N GLY A 82 -2.58 6.77 16.90
CA GLY A 82 -2.01 8.07 16.61
C GLY A 82 -1.11 8.06 15.40
N ARG A 83 0.22 8.21 15.58
CA ARG A 83 1.17 8.26 14.47
C ARG A 83 2.06 7.01 14.46
N PRO A 84 1.58 5.92 13.88
CA PRO A 84 2.33 4.66 13.91
C PRO A 84 3.58 4.63 13.04
N ASN A 85 3.62 5.42 11.96
CA ASN A 85 4.74 5.45 11.02
C ASN A 85 5.12 4.04 10.54
N VAL A 86 4.20 3.40 9.84
CA VAL A 86 4.43 2.06 9.32
C VAL A 86 5.42 2.13 8.16
N ARG A 87 6.58 1.50 8.32
CA ARG A 87 7.66 1.52 7.33
C ARG A 87 7.74 0.25 6.49
N GLN A 88 7.22 -0.84 7.01
CA GLN A 88 7.23 -2.13 6.33
C GLN A 88 5.88 -2.81 6.54
N ILE A 89 5.48 -3.58 5.56
CA ILE A 89 4.25 -4.35 5.61
C ILE A 89 4.63 -5.78 5.28
N HIS A 90 4.21 -6.71 6.13
CA HIS A 90 4.39 -8.13 5.92
C HIS A 90 3.05 -8.81 6.03
N GLY A 91 2.96 -10.02 5.51
CA GLY A 91 1.69 -10.71 5.60
C GLY A 91 1.79 -12.20 5.36
N ARG A 92 0.68 -12.83 5.55
CA ARG A 92 0.43 -14.21 5.20
C ARG A 92 -1.04 -14.33 4.85
N LYS A 93 -1.47 -15.51 4.40
CA LYS A 93 -2.87 -15.70 3.99
C LYS A 93 -3.83 -15.18 5.06
N GLY A 94 -4.70 -14.27 4.66
CA GLY A 94 -5.73 -13.70 5.53
C GLY A 94 -5.27 -12.64 6.51
N GLU A 95 -3.98 -12.28 6.50
CA GLU A 95 -3.46 -11.32 7.48
C GLU A 95 -2.43 -10.39 6.88
N VAL A 96 -2.48 -9.12 7.27
CA VAL A 96 -1.45 -8.14 6.95
C VAL A 96 -0.92 -7.58 8.26
N TRP A 97 0.40 -7.61 8.41
CA TRP A 97 1.11 -7.22 9.63
C TRP A 97 1.82 -5.91 9.42
N THR A 98 1.55 -4.94 10.29
CA THR A 98 2.10 -3.59 10.17
C THR A 98 2.82 -3.20 11.46
N PRO A 99 4.14 -3.44 11.52
CA PRO A 99 4.93 -2.94 12.65
C PRO A 99 4.90 -1.42 12.68
N GLU A 100 4.60 -0.86 13.84
CA GLU A 100 4.47 0.59 14.02
C GLU A 100 5.72 1.12 14.70
N SER A 101 6.62 1.71 13.92
CA SER A 101 7.92 2.11 14.43
C SER A 101 7.86 3.23 15.48
N ALA A 102 6.80 4.02 15.49
CA ALA A 102 6.66 5.14 16.41
C ALA A 102 5.89 4.80 17.69
N THR A 103 5.22 3.65 17.75
CA THR A 103 4.37 3.29 18.90
C THR A 103 4.76 1.99 19.57
N ASP A 104 5.79 1.32 19.06
CA ASP A 104 6.28 0.03 19.57
C ASP A 104 5.17 -1.04 19.58
N LYS A 105 4.31 -1.03 18.57
CA LYS A 105 3.19 -1.96 18.43
C LYS A 105 3.23 -2.65 17.09
N ILE A 106 2.57 -3.80 17.04
CA ILE A 106 2.31 -4.49 15.77
C ILE A 106 0.80 -4.60 15.63
N VAL A 107 0.28 -4.09 14.52
CA VAL A 107 -1.14 -4.17 14.21
C VAL A 107 -1.36 -5.19 13.12
N VAL A 108 -2.34 -6.06 13.30
CA VAL A 108 -2.68 -7.10 12.33
C VAL A 108 -4.07 -6.81 11.77
N TYR A 109 -4.16 -6.75 10.45
CA TYR A 109 -5.43 -6.64 9.75
C TYR A 109 -5.79 -8.01 9.22
N ARG A 110 -6.94 -8.54 9.65
CA ARG A 110 -7.46 -9.83 9.17
C ARG A 110 -8.61 -9.59 8.21
N TYR A 111 -8.59 -10.33 7.11
CA TYR A 111 -9.58 -10.17 6.04
C TYR A 111 -10.07 -11.50 5.48
#